data_46718f90376e9380c6ede1bb991d6c65
#
_entry.id   46718f90376e9380c6ede1bb991d6c65
#
_cell.length_a   1.000
_cell.length_b   1.000
_cell.length_c   1.000
_cell.angle_alpha   90.00
_cell.angle_beta   90.00
_cell.angle_gamma   90.00
#
_symmetry.space_group_name_H-M   'P 1'
#
loop_
_entity.id
_entity.type
_entity.pdbx_description
1 polymer ?
#
loop_
_entity_poly.entity_id
_entity_poly.type
_entity_poly.pdbx_seq_one_letter_code
_entity_poly.pdbx_strand_id
1 'polypeptide(L)'
;MSKVTGKVAQIIGPVIDVEFESGTVIPKIYDSLEIDNADGSKLVLEVQSHIGENTVRTISMDSTDGLSRGVEAFATGSSIQMPIGEDVYGRLFNVIGDAIDGLEELPKTGDNGLPIHREAPKFEDLSTSTEVLFTGIKVIDLIEPYAKGGKIGLFGGAGVGKTVLIQELINNIAKGHGGLSVFAGVGERTREGNDLLREMLESGIIKYGDDFLHSMEEGGWDLSKVDKKAMKESKATFVFGQMNEPPGARARVALSGLTIAEYFRDGAGDGQGKDVLFFVDNIFRFTQAGSEVSALLGRMPSAVGYQPTLATEMGAMQERITSTKRGSITSVQAVYVPADDLTDPAPATTFAHLDATTVLSRKIAELGIYPAVDPLDSTSRILTAEILGDEHYACAQRVKELLQRYKELQDIIAILGMEELSEEDKLAVGRARRVQRFLSQPFHVAEQFTGIPGVLVDIKETIKGFNMIMDGELDHLPESAFNLKGTIEEAIEAGEKMLAEA
;
A
#
# COMPACT_ATOMS: atom_id res chain seq x y z
N MET A 1 23.13 -32.65 -2.53
CA MET A 1 22.41 -33.05 -3.75
C MET A 1 23.12 -32.41 -4.93
N SER A 2 23.38 -33.13 -6.03
CA SER A 2 23.95 -32.53 -7.24
C SER A 2 22.95 -31.51 -7.77
N LYS A 3 23.42 -30.28 -8.02
CA LYS A 3 22.56 -29.24 -8.63
C LYS A 3 22.11 -29.74 -9.99
N VAL A 4 20.80 -29.72 -10.23
CA VAL A 4 20.23 -30.03 -11.55
C VAL A 4 20.56 -28.87 -12.47
N THR A 5 21.27 -29.15 -13.57
CA THR A 5 21.76 -28.14 -14.51
C THR A 5 21.08 -28.33 -15.85
N GLY A 6 20.56 -27.27 -16.41
CA GLY A 6 20.05 -27.17 -17.78
C GLY A 6 20.91 -26.21 -18.62
N LYS A 7 20.59 -26.12 -19.89
CA LYS A 7 21.22 -25.18 -20.82
C LYS A 7 20.19 -24.31 -21.51
N VAL A 8 20.51 -23.03 -21.67
CA VAL A 8 19.67 -22.09 -22.40
C VAL A 8 19.53 -22.54 -23.85
N ALA A 9 18.32 -22.93 -24.25
CA ALA A 9 18.00 -23.40 -25.59
C ALA A 9 17.50 -22.28 -26.50
N GLN A 10 16.64 -21.41 -25.97
CA GLN A 10 16.05 -20.30 -26.73
C GLN A 10 15.88 -19.05 -25.83
N ILE A 11 16.01 -17.87 -26.44
CA ILE A 11 15.84 -16.58 -25.80
C ILE A 11 14.87 -15.76 -26.66
N ILE A 12 13.75 -15.33 -26.06
CA ILE A 12 12.73 -14.49 -26.72
C ILE A 12 12.45 -13.32 -25.78
N GLY A 13 13.29 -12.27 -25.79
CA GLY A 13 13.24 -11.20 -24.82
C GLY A 13 13.37 -11.75 -23.39
N PRO A 14 12.43 -11.47 -22.49
CA PRO A 14 12.47 -11.97 -21.11
C PRO A 14 12.04 -13.44 -20.96
N VAL A 15 11.59 -14.10 -22.04
CA VAL A 15 11.22 -15.54 -22.03
C VAL A 15 12.42 -16.37 -22.43
N ILE A 16 12.80 -17.33 -21.60
CA ILE A 16 13.96 -18.19 -21.80
C ILE A 16 13.53 -19.63 -21.65
N ASP A 17 13.83 -20.44 -22.70
CA ASP A 17 13.62 -21.89 -22.66
C ASP A 17 14.93 -22.55 -22.25
N VAL A 18 14.86 -23.40 -21.23
CA VAL A 18 15.99 -24.15 -20.67
C VAL A 18 15.76 -25.62 -20.87
N GLU A 19 16.69 -26.30 -21.51
CA GLU A 19 16.68 -27.73 -21.78
C GLU A 19 17.56 -28.48 -20.78
N PHE A 20 17.03 -29.56 -20.24
CA PHE A 20 17.72 -30.47 -19.32
C PHE A 20 18.07 -31.78 -20.02
N GLU A 21 19.01 -32.53 -19.45
CA GLU A 21 19.35 -33.84 -20.00
C GLU A 21 18.15 -34.82 -19.86
N SER A 22 17.94 -35.63 -20.87
CA SER A 22 16.87 -36.61 -20.91
C SER A 22 16.95 -37.57 -19.72
N GLY A 23 15.80 -37.76 -19.03
CA GLY A 23 15.73 -38.58 -17.82
C GLY A 23 16.02 -37.81 -16.52
N THR A 24 16.35 -36.53 -16.58
CA THR A 24 16.48 -35.68 -15.40
C THR A 24 15.10 -35.23 -14.90
N VAL A 25 14.92 -35.16 -13.57
CA VAL A 25 13.73 -34.50 -13.01
C VAL A 25 13.82 -33.02 -13.23
N ILE A 26 12.94 -32.50 -14.10
CA ILE A 26 12.91 -31.09 -14.44
C ILE A 26 12.31 -30.25 -13.28
N PRO A 27 12.71 -28.97 -13.12
CA PRO A 27 12.16 -28.06 -12.12
C PRO A 27 10.64 -27.92 -12.22
N LYS A 28 9.99 -27.71 -11.09
CA LYS A 28 8.54 -27.51 -11.02
C LYS A 28 8.18 -26.11 -11.52
N ILE A 29 6.91 -25.92 -11.82
CA ILE A 29 6.35 -24.59 -12.09
C ILE A 29 6.56 -23.72 -10.85
N TYR A 30 7.02 -22.49 -11.07
CA TYR A 30 7.46 -21.50 -10.10
C TYR A 30 8.81 -21.77 -9.41
N ASP A 31 9.48 -22.89 -9.66
CA ASP A 31 10.87 -23.02 -9.22
C ASP A 31 11.76 -21.98 -9.92
N SER A 32 12.80 -21.54 -9.23
CA SER A 32 13.78 -20.60 -9.78
C SER A 32 14.99 -21.32 -10.35
N LEU A 33 15.53 -20.75 -11.42
CA LEU A 33 16.82 -21.13 -12.01
C LEU A 33 17.76 -19.93 -11.89
N GLU A 34 19.04 -20.18 -11.70
CA GLU A 34 20.09 -19.16 -11.67
C GLU A 34 21.05 -19.34 -12.84
N ILE A 35 21.39 -18.26 -13.48
CA ILE A 35 22.45 -18.17 -14.51
C ILE A 35 23.51 -17.22 -13.99
N ASP A 36 24.78 -17.66 -13.97
CA ASP A 36 25.89 -16.80 -13.60
C ASP A 36 26.31 -15.97 -14.82
N ASN A 37 26.22 -14.66 -14.70
CA ASN A 37 26.65 -13.71 -15.72
C ASN A 37 28.17 -13.52 -15.68
N ALA A 38 28.74 -13.05 -16.78
CA ALA A 38 30.18 -12.82 -16.92
C ALA A 38 30.73 -11.73 -15.98
N ASP A 39 29.87 -10.82 -15.50
CA ASP A 39 30.22 -9.77 -14.55
C ASP A 39 30.11 -10.22 -13.08
N GLY A 40 29.74 -11.48 -12.85
CA GLY A 40 29.56 -12.06 -11.51
C GLY A 40 28.17 -11.84 -10.91
N SER A 41 27.26 -11.15 -11.60
CA SER A 41 25.86 -11.06 -11.22
C SER A 41 25.12 -12.36 -11.54
N LYS A 42 23.96 -12.56 -10.93
CA LYS A 42 23.08 -13.70 -11.19
C LYS A 42 21.80 -13.25 -11.87
N LEU A 43 21.48 -13.88 -12.99
CA LEU A 43 20.17 -13.77 -13.60
C LEU A 43 19.26 -14.87 -13.06
N VAL A 44 18.16 -14.47 -12.43
CA VAL A 44 17.17 -15.40 -11.90
C VAL A 44 16.01 -15.55 -12.88
N LEU A 45 15.64 -16.79 -13.15
CA LEU A 45 14.54 -17.19 -14.01
C LEU A 45 13.48 -17.92 -13.17
N GLU A 46 12.21 -17.72 -13.50
CA GLU A 46 11.11 -18.47 -12.87
C GLU A 46 10.43 -19.37 -13.90
N VAL A 47 10.27 -20.65 -13.58
CA VAL A 47 9.59 -21.61 -14.45
C VAL A 47 8.11 -21.30 -14.58
N GLN A 48 7.62 -21.13 -15.80
CA GLN A 48 6.22 -20.81 -16.10
C GLN A 48 5.43 -21.99 -16.65
N SER A 49 6.10 -22.84 -17.43
CA SER A 49 5.48 -24.03 -18.03
C SER A 49 6.52 -25.04 -18.46
N HIS A 50 6.10 -26.30 -18.62
CA HIS A 50 6.88 -27.34 -19.23
C HIS A 50 6.56 -27.42 -20.72
N ILE A 51 7.61 -27.50 -21.57
CA ILE A 51 7.50 -27.62 -23.01
C ILE A 51 8.15 -28.93 -23.43
N GLY A 52 7.36 -29.97 -23.66
CA GLY A 52 7.90 -31.30 -23.92
C GLY A 52 8.43 -32.00 -22.67
N GLU A 53 9.30 -32.99 -22.86
CA GLU A 53 9.71 -33.89 -21.78
C GLU A 53 10.84 -33.35 -20.90
N ASN A 54 11.71 -32.51 -21.46
CA ASN A 54 12.96 -32.07 -20.80
C ASN A 54 13.21 -30.57 -20.90
N THR A 55 12.26 -29.78 -21.37
CA THR A 55 12.41 -28.32 -21.54
C THR A 55 11.41 -27.57 -20.70
N VAL A 56 11.86 -26.55 -19.98
CA VAL A 56 11.02 -25.62 -19.25
C VAL A 56 11.06 -24.24 -19.90
N ARG A 57 9.92 -23.59 -19.94
CA ARG A 57 9.80 -22.18 -20.32
C ARG A 57 9.79 -21.32 -19.09
N THR A 58 10.67 -20.34 -19.07
CA THR A 58 10.87 -19.45 -17.91
C THR A 58 10.68 -18.00 -18.28
N ILE A 59 10.51 -17.16 -17.26
CA ILE A 59 10.55 -15.71 -17.39
C ILE A 59 11.68 -15.15 -16.51
N SER A 60 12.42 -14.19 -17.07
CA SER A 60 13.52 -13.55 -16.35
C SER A 60 13.02 -12.50 -15.36
N MET A 61 13.74 -12.38 -14.25
CA MET A 61 13.53 -11.34 -13.22
C MET A 61 14.42 -10.11 -13.45
N ASP A 62 15.35 -10.17 -14.39
CA ASP A 62 16.21 -9.05 -14.79
C ASP A 62 16.46 -9.07 -16.29
N SER A 63 17.24 -8.09 -16.80
CA SER A 63 17.58 -8.00 -18.21
C SER A 63 18.26 -9.28 -18.73
N THR A 64 17.89 -9.67 -19.93
CA THR A 64 18.50 -10.80 -20.66
C THR A 64 19.57 -10.34 -21.64
N ASP A 65 19.99 -9.07 -21.59
CA ASP A 65 20.99 -8.51 -22.49
C ASP A 65 22.33 -9.23 -22.31
N GLY A 66 22.92 -9.66 -23.44
CA GLY A 66 24.18 -10.40 -23.44
C GLY A 66 24.07 -11.91 -23.15
N LEU A 67 22.87 -12.40 -22.78
CA LEU A 67 22.65 -13.83 -22.59
C LEU A 67 22.78 -14.60 -23.90
N SER A 68 23.51 -15.72 -23.89
CA SER A 68 23.75 -16.57 -25.07
C SER A 68 23.12 -17.95 -24.89
N ARG A 69 22.80 -18.60 -26.02
CA ARG A 69 22.39 -20.00 -26.02
C ARG A 69 23.54 -20.89 -25.54
N GLY A 70 23.19 -21.99 -24.88
CA GLY A 70 24.15 -22.96 -24.38
C GLY A 70 24.74 -22.61 -22.99
N VAL A 71 24.44 -21.43 -22.44
CA VAL A 71 24.82 -21.07 -21.07
C VAL A 71 24.11 -21.98 -20.07
N GLU A 72 24.80 -22.37 -19.02
CA GLU A 72 24.27 -23.22 -17.97
C GLU A 72 23.28 -22.45 -17.06
N ALA A 73 22.18 -23.12 -16.74
CA ALA A 73 21.17 -22.64 -15.79
C ALA A 73 21.01 -23.67 -14.68
N PHE A 74 21.15 -23.23 -13.43
CA PHE A 74 21.14 -24.08 -12.24
C PHE A 74 19.80 -24.02 -11.55
N ALA A 75 19.13 -25.18 -11.38
CA ALA A 75 17.90 -25.25 -10.61
C ALA A 75 18.18 -25.08 -9.11
N THR A 76 17.46 -24.18 -8.45
CA THR A 76 17.60 -23.96 -7.00
C THR A 76 16.84 -24.99 -6.17
N GLY A 77 15.83 -25.64 -6.78
CA GLY A 77 14.94 -26.60 -6.11
C GLY A 77 13.83 -25.95 -5.28
N SER A 78 13.65 -24.65 -5.41
CA SER A 78 12.59 -23.88 -4.74
C SER A 78 12.19 -22.68 -5.60
N SER A 79 11.07 -22.05 -5.26
CA SER A 79 10.72 -20.75 -5.84
C SER A 79 11.65 -19.65 -5.30
N ILE A 80 11.56 -18.44 -5.89
CA ILE A 80 12.22 -17.24 -5.37
C ILE A 80 11.91 -17.07 -3.89
N GLN A 81 12.92 -16.78 -3.09
CA GLN A 81 12.79 -16.65 -1.63
C GLN A 81 13.15 -15.23 -1.18
N MET A 82 12.38 -14.72 -0.22
CA MET A 82 12.62 -13.44 0.42
C MET A 82 13.27 -13.64 1.78
N PRO A 83 14.21 -12.77 2.18
CA PRO A 83 14.76 -12.77 3.52
C PRO A 83 13.66 -12.45 4.54
N ILE A 84 13.78 -13.03 5.73
CA ILE A 84 12.82 -12.89 6.82
C ILE A 84 13.57 -12.58 8.13
N GLY A 85 12.83 -12.21 9.17
CA GLY A 85 13.37 -11.87 10.46
C GLY A 85 13.44 -10.35 10.69
N GLU A 86 13.95 -9.97 11.87
CA GLU A 86 14.03 -8.56 12.27
C GLU A 86 15.09 -7.76 11.49
N ASP A 87 16.01 -8.45 10.84
CA ASP A 87 17.08 -7.81 10.05
C ASP A 87 16.56 -7.18 8.74
N VAL A 88 15.28 -7.43 8.36
CA VAL A 88 14.64 -6.77 7.22
C VAL A 88 14.11 -5.36 7.54
N TYR A 89 14.09 -4.97 8.81
CA TYR A 89 13.60 -3.65 9.21
C TYR A 89 14.47 -2.53 8.63
N GLY A 90 13.83 -1.55 8.00
CA GLY A 90 14.50 -0.41 7.38
C GLY A 90 15.23 -0.72 6.08
N ARG A 91 15.11 -1.94 5.55
CA ARG A 91 15.82 -2.42 4.37
C ARG A 91 15.00 -2.27 3.10
N LEU A 92 15.72 -2.20 1.98
CA LEU A 92 15.17 -2.22 0.64
C LEU A 92 15.64 -3.46 -0.11
N PHE A 93 14.68 -4.17 -0.71
CA PHE A 93 14.95 -5.37 -1.50
C PHE A 93 14.38 -5.25 -2.92
N ASN A 94 14.97 -6.00 -3.84
CA ASN A 94 14.37 -6.23 -5.16
C ASN A 94 13.41 -7.45 -5.12
N VAL A 95 12.88 -7.81 -6.29
CA VAL A 95 11.91 -8.92 -6.43
C VAL A 95 12.45 -10.27 -5.98
N ILE A 96 13.75 -10.51 -6.09
CA ILE A 96 14.41 -11.76 -5.73
C ILE A 96 15.03 -11.75 -4.32
N GLY A 97 14.75 -10.69 -3.55
CA GLY A 97 15.20 -10.56 -2.16
C GLY A 97 16.65 -10.12 -2.00
N ASP A 98 17.30 -9.61 -3.05
CA ASP A 98 18.62 -8.99 -2.92
C ASP A 98 18.47 -7.56 -2.40
N ALA A 99 19.42 -7.13 -1.59
CA ALA A 99 19.45 -5.79 -1.04
C ALA A 99 19.79 -4.75 -2.13
N ILE A 100 18.99 -3.70 -2.23
CA ILE A 100 19.20 -2.58 -3.16
C ILE A 100 19.47 -1.26 -2.45
N ASP A 101 19.61 -1.30 -1.14
CA ASP A 101 19.94 -0.14 -0.28
C ASP A 101 21.44 0.15 -0.18
N GLY A 102 22.28 -0.68 -0.82
CA GLY A 102 23.73 -0.58 -0.77
C GLY A 102 24.36 -1.15 0.52
N LEU A 103 23.56 -1.73 1.38
CA LEU A 103 24.02 -2.44 2.58
C LEU A 103 24.28 -3.92 2.28
N GLU A 104 24.79 -4.66 3.27
CA GLU A 104 25.10 -6.08 3.13
C GLU A 104 23.88 -6.93 2.78
N GLU A 105 24.09 -7.97 1.98
CA GLU A 105 23.05 -8.95 1.65
C GLU A 105 22.61 -9.73 2.91
N LEU A 106 21.31 -10.02 2.97
CA LEU A 106 20.75 -10.86 4.01
C LEU A 106 20.61 -12.32 3.54
N PRO A 107 20.82 -13.31 4.43
CA PRO A 107 20.55 -14.69 4.09
C PRO A 107 19.06 -14.91 3.83
N LYS A 108 18.74 -15.64 2.75
CA LYS A 108 17.36 -15.86 2.31
C LYS A 108 17.06 -17.31 1.91
N THR A 109 17.93 -18.24 2.33
CA THR A 109 17.76 -19.68 2.03
C THR A 109 17.59 -20.47 3.31
N GLY A 110 16.92 -21.63 3.22
CA GLY A 110 16.62 -22.45 4.38
C GLY A 110 15.72 -21.73 5.38
N ASP A 111 16.09 -21.77 6.66
CA ASP A 111 15.32 -21.15 7.75
C ASP A 111 15.34 -19.62 7.73
N ASN A 112 16.18 -19.01 6.88
CA ASN A 112 16.31 -17.55 6.77
C ASN A 112 15.48 -16.95 5.61
N GLY A 113 14.73 -17.76 4.90
CA GLY A 113 13.92 -17.31 3.76
C GLY A 113 12.58 -17.99 3.64
N LEU A 114 11.64 -17.29 3.00
CA LEU A 114 10.32 -17.83 2.66
C LEU A 114 10.06 -17.69 1.16
N PRO A 115 9.45 -18.72 0.53
CA PRO A 115 9.12 -18.68 -0.88
C PRO A 115 8.02 -17.65 -1.17
N ILE A 116 8.10 -16.98 -2.32
CA ILE A 116 7.09 -15.97 -2.71
C ILE A 116 5.78 -16.59 -3.15
N HIS A 117 5.80 -17.81 -3.67
CA HIS A 117 4.59 -18.58 -4.01
C HIS A 117 4.16 -19.42 -2.82
N ARG A 118 3.13 -18.91 -2.15
CA ARG A 118 2.54 -19.53 -0.95
C ARG A 118 1.03 -19.61 -1.11
N GLU A 119 0.44 -20.59 -0.46
CA GLU A 119 -1.00 -20.70 -0.36
C GLU A 119 -1.57 -19.70 0.64
N ALA A 120 -2.82 -19.31 0.44
CA ALA A 120 -3.57 -18.54 1.42
C ALA A 120 -3.72 -19.32 2.74
N PRO A 121 -3.89 -18.65 3.88
CA PRO A 121 -4.16 -19.32 5.15
C PRO A 121 -5.39 -20.23 5.05
N LYS A 122 -5.32 -21.38 5.73
CA LYS A 122 -6.44 -22.30 5.76
C LYS A 122 -7.61 -21.69 6.52
N PHE A 123 -8.82 -22.13 6.17
CA PHE A 123 -10.04 -21.64 6.82
C PHE A 123 -10.02 -21.78 8.36
N GLU A 124 -9.42 -22.86 8.85
CA GLU A 124 -9.27 -23.11 10.29
C GLU A 124 -8.33 -22.12 11.01
N ASP A 125 -7.42 -21.46 10.28
CA ASP A 125 -6.46 -20.49 10.83
C ASP A 125 -7.00 -19.04 10.79
N LEU A 126 -8.10 -18.80 10.07
CA LEU A 126 -8.68 -17.46 9.94
C LEU A 126 -9.28 -16.96 11.25
N SER A 127 -9.20 -15.66 11.48
CA SER A 127 -9.97 -14.99 12.52
C SER A 127 -11.42 -14.87 12.07
N THR A 128 -12.34 -15.15 12.97
CA THR A 128 -13.79 -15.03 12.75
C THR A 128 -14.37 -13.71 13.23
N SER A 129 -13.58 -12.90 13.94
CA SER A 129 -14.00 -11.58 14.44
C SER A 129 -13.66 -10.49 13.44
N THR A 130 -14.61 -9.60 13.19
CA THR A 130 -14.35 -8.35 12.46
C THR A 130 -13.94 -7.28 13.47
N GLU A 131 -12.71 -6.83 13.38
CA GLU A 131 -12.17 -5.77 14.22
C GLU A 131 -11.92 -4.51 13.38
N VAL A 132 -12.15 -3.34 13.97
CA VAL A 132 -11.85 -2.06 13.33
C VAL A 132 -10.37 -1.72 13.54
N LEU A 133 -9.70 -1.32 12.48
CA LEU A 133 -8.35 -0.76 12.55
C LEU A 133 -8.45 0.76 12.62
N PHE A 134 -8.35 1.32 13.83
CA PHE A 134 -8.35 2.77 13.99
C PHE A 134 -7.03 3.36 13.55
N THR A 135 -7.13 4.31 12.62
CA THR A 135 -5.96 4.98 12.01
C THR A 135 -5.57 6.26 12.73
N GLY A 136 -6.44 6.80 13.57
CA GLY A 136 -6.27 8.11 14.20
C GLY A 136 -6.49 9.28 13.25
N ILE A 137 -6.99 9.02 12.03
CA ILE A 137 -7.35 10.01 11.02
C ILE A 137 -8.87 10.14 10.98
N LYS A 138 -9.39 11.29 11.39
CA LYS A 138 -10.84 11.52 11.60
C LYS A 138 -11.71 11.10 10.42
N VAL A 139 -11.35 11.53 9.22
CA VAL A 139 -12.17 11.25 8.02
C VAL A 139 -12.21 9.77 7.70
N ILE A 140 -11.11 9.05 7.86
CA ILE A 140 -11.04 7.61 7.62
C ILE A 140 -11.85 6.88 8.69
N ASP A 141 -11.53 7.11 9.96
CA ASP A 141 -12.12 6.37 11.07
C ASP A 141 -13.63 6.59 11.19
N LEU A 142 -14.12 7.80 10.86
CA LEU A 142 -15.54 8.11 10.92
C LEU A 142 -16.33 7.61 9.71
N ILE A 143 -15.84 7.91 8.50
CA ILE A 143 -16.62 7.80 7.25
C ILE A 143 -16.37 6.49 6.51
N GLU A 144 -15.14 6.00 6.55
CA GLU A 144 -14.69 4.82 5.82
C GLU A 144 -13.79 3.91 6.67
N PRO A 145 -14.22 3.50 7.86
CA PRO A 145 -13.38 2.77 8.79
C PRO A 145 -12.77 1.52 8.14
N TYR A 146 -11.50 1.26 8.45
CA TYR A 146 -10.77 0.12 7.92
C TYR A 146 -11.02 -1.12 8.78
N ALA A 147 -11.27 -2.25 8.12
CA ALA A 147 -11.30 -3.54 8.79
C ALA A 147 -9.87 -4.06 8.97
N LYS A 148 -9.55 -4.53 10.16
CA LYS A 148 -8.30 -5.25 10.42
C LYS A 148 -8.26 -6.53 9.58
N GLY A 149 -7.19 -6.72 8.81
CA GLY A 149 -7.12 -7.79 7.82
C GLY A 149 -7.91 -7.51 6.54
N GLY A 150 -8.44 -6.31 6.38
CA GLY A 150 -9.18 -5.87 5.20
C GLY A 150 -8.26 -5.38 4.07
N LYS A 151 -8.89 -5.18 2.93
CA LYS A 151 -8.24 -4.71 1.70
C LYS A 151 -8.82 -3.34 1.32
N ILE A 152 -8.00 -2.32 1.35
CA ILE A 152 -8.39 -0.93 1.10
C ILE A 152 -7.84 -0.49 -0.26
N GLY A 153 -8.71 -0.01 -1.12
CA GLY A 153 -8.32 0.65 -2.36
C GLY A 153 -8.12 2.14 -2.15
N LEU A 154 -6.95 2.65 -2.51
CA LEU A 154 -6.64 4.07 -2.45
C LEU A 154 -6.65 4.65 -3.85
N PHE A 155 -7.63 5.52 -4.11
CA PHE A 155 -7.83 6.19 -5.39
C PHE A 155 -7.43 7.66 -5.28
N GLY A 156 -6.79 8.18 -6.30
CA GLY A 156 -6.44 9.59 -6.36
C GLY A 156 -5.45 9.88 -7.48
N GLY A 157 -5.63 11.04 -8.10
CA GLY A 157 -4.71 11.56 -9.10
C GLY A 157 -3.36 12.00 -8.49
N ALA A 158 -2.51 12.55 -9.34
CA ALA A 158 -1.25 13.12 -8.88
C ALA A 158 -1.48 14.39 -8.04
N GLY A 159 -0.68 14.59 -7.00
CA GLY A 159 -0.67 15.82 -6.21
C GLY A 159 -1.81 15.98 -5.19
N VAL A 160 -2.56 14.93 -4.88
CA VAL A 160 -3.64 14.97 -3.87
C VAL A 160 -3.22 14.51 -2.48
N GLY A 161 -1.92 14.25 -2.26
CA GLY A 161 -1.38 13.86 -0.96
C GLY A 161 -1.42 12.35 -0.69
N LYS A 162 -1.47 11.50 -1.71
CA LYS A 162 -1.48 10.04 -1.56
C LYS A 162 -0.30 9.52 -0.75
N THR A 163 0.91 9.91 -1.11
CA THR A 163 2.15 9.49 -0.43
C THR A 163 2.16 9.94 1.03
N VAL A 164 1.77 11.19 1.30
CA VAL A 164 1.70 11.74 2.67
C VAL A 164 0.69 10.97 3.53
N LEU A 165 -0.45 10.59 2.95
CA LEU A 165 -1.43 9.76 3.64
C LEU A 165 -0.88 8.37 3.97
N ILE A 166 -0.18 7.72 3.03
CA ILE A 166 0.46 6.42 3.26
C ILE A 166 1.48 6.52 4.40
N GLN A 167 2.33 7.54 4.38
CA GLN A 167 3.33 7.77 5.43
C GLN A 167 2.68 7.99 6.80
N GLU A 168 1.61 8.76 6.86
CA GLU A 168 0.88 9.00 8.11
C GLU A 168 0.22 7.72 8.64
N LEU A 169 -0.36 6.90 7.76
CA LEU A 169 -0.89 5.58 8.13
C LEU A 169 0.20 4.69 8.72
N ILE A 170 1.37 4.60 8.10
CA ILE A 170 2.52 3.84 8.61
C ILE A 170 2.92 4.35 10.00
N ASN A 171 3.06 5.67 10.15
CA ASN A 171 3.45 6.28 11.41
C ASN A 171 2.42 6.00 12.53
N ASN A 172 1.13 6.18 12.23
CA ASN A 172 0.06 6.04 13.21
C ASN A 172 -0.14 4.60 13.66
N ILE A 173 -0.11 3.64 12.73
CA ILE A 173 -0.22 2.21 13.06
C ILE A 173 1.01 1.74 13.86
N ALA A 174 2.18 2.22 13.54
CA ALA A 174 3.38 1.89 14.30
C ALA A 174 3.32 2.45 15.73
N LYS A 175 2.77 3.65 15.94
CA LYS A 175 2.57 4.25 17.27
C LYS A 175 1.43 3.61 18.04
N GLY A 176 0.30 3.36 17.39
CA GLY A 176 -0.91 2.87 18.04
C GLY A 176 -0.93 1.35 18.29
N HIS A 177 -0.36 0.57 17.37
CA HIS A 177 -0.48 -0.88 17.39
C HIS A 177 0.88 -1.62 17.46
N GLY A 178 2.00 -0.89 17.45
CA GLY A 178 3.34 -1.49 17.46
C GLY A 178 3.65 -2.35 16.24
N GLY A 179 2.87 -2.20 15.17
CA GLY A 179 2.94 -2.99 13.94
C GLY A 179 4.07 -2.56 13.01
N LEU A 180 4.44 -3.47 12.11
CA LEU A 180 5.35 -3.24 11.00
C LEU A 180 4.55 -2.96 9.73
N SER A 181 5.11 -2.13 8.86
CA SER A 181 4.61 -1.92 7.50
C SER A 181 5.56 -2.51 6.46
N VAL A 182 5.00 -3.10 5.43
CA VAL A 182 5.74 -3.56 4.25
C VAL A 182 5.21 -2.81 3.04
N PHE A 183 6.09 -2.19 2.28
CA PHE A 183 5.74 -1.44 1.08
C PHE A 183 6.26 -2.15 -0.16
N ALA A 184 5.37 -2.50 -1.07
CA ALA A 184 5.69 -3.06 -2.38
C ALA A 184 5.48 -2.01 -3.46
N GLY A 185 6.57 -1.50 -4.04
CA GLY A 185 6.56 -0.60 -5.19
C GLY A 185 6.50 -1.39 -6.49
N VAL A 186 5.36 -1.37 -7.16
CA VAL A 186 5.08 -2.18 -8.35
C VAL A 186 5.03 -1.30 -9.61
N GLY A 187 6.08 -1.35 -10.40
CA GLY A 187 6.13 -0.65 -11.69
C GLY A 187 6.09 0.88 -11.57
N GLU A 188 6.51 1.43 -10.44
CA GLU A 188 6.61 2.87 -10.22
C GLU A 188 7.96 3.43 -10.70
N ARG A 189 8.07 4.75 -10.76
CA ARG A 189 9.30 5.41 -11.19
C ARG A 189 10.38 5.29 -10.12
N THR A 190 11.59 4.96 -10.52
CA THR A 190 12.75 4.85 -9.61
C THR A 190 12.94 6.10 -8.76
N ARG A 191 12.70 7.29 -9.33
CA ARG A 191 12.81 8.55 -8.60
C ARG A 191 11.79 8.63 -7.47
N GLU A 192 10.54 8.24 -7.71
CA GLU A 192 9.47 8.28 -6.69
C GLU A 192 9.76 7.30 -5.55
N GLY A 193 10.33 6.13 -5.85
CA GLY A 193 10.79 5.19 -4.82
C GLY A 193 11.95 5.74 -3.98
N ASN A 194 12.89 6.45 -4.60
CA ASN A 194 13.99 7.08 -3.88
C ASN A 194 13.51 8.28 -3.02
N ASP A 195 12.62 9.10 -3.57
CA ASP A 195 12.01 10.21 -2.84
C ASP A 195 11.23 9.68 -1.61
N LEU A 196 10.47 8.59 -1.77
CA LEU A 196 9.74 7.93 -0.68
C LEU A 196 10.69 7.45 0.43
N LEU A 197 11.80 6.80 0.08
CA LEU A 197 12.79 6.37 1.08
C LEU A 197 13.36 7.55 1.85
N ARG A 198 13.71 8.64 1.15
CA ARG A 198 14.24 9.85 1.78
C ARG A 198 13.23 10.46 2.75
N GLU A 199 11.99 10.61 2.33
CA GLU A 199 10.90 11.11 3.17
C GLU A 199 10.65 10.22 4.40
N MET A 200 10.76 8.89 4.26
CA MET A 200 10.65 7.95 5.38
C MET A 200 11.80 8.05 6.37
N LEU A 201 13.01 8.37 5.91
CA LEU A 201 14.16 8.66 6.76
C LEU A 201 13.98 9.98 7.51
N GLU A 202 13.56 11.05 6.81
CA GLU A 202 13.31 12.37 7.37
C GLU A 202 12.18 12.35 8.42
N SER A 203 11.13 11.56 8.19
CA SER A 203 10.00 11.40 9.13
C SER A 203 10.30 10.44 10.30
N GLY A 204 11.46 9.76 10.31
CA GLY A 204 11.86 8.81 11.35
C GLY A 204 11.09 7.48 11.33
N ILE A 205 10.38 7.18 10.25
CA ILE A 205 9.76 5.86 10.01
C ILE A 205 10.83 4.82 9.76
N ILE A 206 11.83 5.17 8.93
CA ILE A 206 13.07 4.42 8.78
C ILE A 206 14.16 5.14 9.58
N LYS A 207 14.94 4.37 10.31
CA LYS A 207 16.01 4.89 11.17
C LYS A 207 17.35 4.32 10.75
N TYR A 208 18.19 5.19 10.19
CA TYR A 208 19.58 4.85 9.87
C TYR A 208 20.59 5.43 10.91
N GLY A 209 20.07 6.12 11.93
CA GLY A 209 20.87 6.78 12.95
C GLY A 209 21.17 8.25 12.64
N ASP A 210 21.48 9.00 13.71
CA ASP A 210 21.63 10.47 13.61
C ASP A 210 22.83 10.87 12.75
N ASP A 211 23.94 10.12 12.79
CA ASP A 211 25.13 10.39 11.98
C ASP A 211 24.86 10.27 10.48
N PHE A 212 24.01 9.30 10.09
CA PHE A 212 23.58 9.14 8.72
C PHE A 212 22.65 10.27 8.29
N LEU A 213 21.66 10.63 9.11
CA LEU A 213 20.71 11.71 8.83
C LEU A 213 21.46 13.05 8.66
N HIS A 214 22.42 13.35 9.53
CA HIS A 214 23.25 14.56 9.40
C HIS A 214 24.04 14.59 8.08
N SER A 215 24.62 13.45 7.69
CA SER A 215 25.27 13.34 6.38
C SER A 215 24.31 13.57 5.21
N MET A 216 23.08 13.08 5.32
CA MET A 216 22.04 13.26 4.29
C MET A 216 21.60 14.72 4.18
N GLU A 217 21.45 15.43 5.30
CA GLU A 217 21.13 16.87 5.34
C GLU A 217 22.22 17.74 4.70
N GLU A 218 23.49 17.35 4.83
CA GLU A 218 24.62 17.97 4.16
C GLU A 218 24.74 17.62 2.66
N GLY A 219 23.79 16.84 2.13
CA GLY A 219 23.75 16.43 0.72
C GLY A 219 24.60 15.20 0.40
N GLY A 220 25.08 14.46 1.42
CA GLY A 220 25.79 13.20 1.30
C GLY A 220 24.85 11.99 1.40
N TRP A 221 25.39 10.81 1.08
CA TRP A 221 24.73 9.51 1.27
C TRP A 221 25.78 8.50 1.72
N ASP A 222 26.22 8.63 2.97
CA ASP A 222 27.34 7.84 3.51
C ASP A 222 26.83 6.62 4.31
N LEU A 223 26.72 5.49 3.61
CA LEU A 223 26.25 4.23 4.19
C LEU A 223 27.16 3.68 5.32
N SER A 224 28.42 4.15 5.43
CA SER A 224 29.31 3.74 6.52
C SER A 224 28.85 4.28 7.88
N LYS A 225 27.99 5.30 7.90
CA LYS A 225 27.43 5.93 9.10
C LYS A 225 26.11 5.30 9.56
N VAL A 226 25.61 4.28 8.86
CA VAL A 226 24.35 3.61 9.22
C VAL A 226 24.51 2.83 10.53
N ASP A 227 23.67 3.11 11.50
CA ASP A 227 23.58 2.37 12.76
C ASP A 227 22.62 1.19 12.66
N LYS A 228 23.15 -0.02 12.65
CA LYS A 228 22.37 -1.26 12.57
C LYS A 228 21.40 -1.46 13.76
N LYS A 229 21.68 -0.85 14.93
CA LYS A 229 20.76 -0.92 16.07
C LYS A 229 19.58 0.01 15.85
N ALA A 230 19.83 1.22 15.37
CA ALA A 230 18.79 2.15 15.00
C ALA A 230 17.87 1.59 13.90
N MET A 231 18.44 0.88 12.91
CA MET A 231 17.65 0.23 11.85
C MET A 231 16.61 -0.75 12.37
N LYS A 232 16.90 -1.50 13.43
CA LYS A 232 15.93 -2.43 14.04
C LYS A 232 14.73 -1.74 14.69
N GLU A 233 14.81 -0.45 14.92
CA GLU A 233 13.69 0.38 15.39
C GLU A 233 12.86 0.95 14.22
N SER A 234 13.27 0.70 12.99
CA SER A 234 12.51 1.09 11.80
C SER A 234 11.15 0.41 11.77
N LYS A 235 10.16 1.07 11.16
CA LYS A 235 8.76 0.65 11.17
C LYS A 235 8.28 0.16 9.82
N ALA A 236 9.17 0.17 8.82
CA ALA A 236 8.85 -0.22 7.47
C ALA A 236 9.98 -1.01 6.81
N THR A 237 9.60 -1.85 5.85
CA THR A 237 10.48 -2.58 4.93
C THR A 237 9.97 -2.35 3.51
N PHE A 238 10.87 -2.26 2.54
CA PHE A 238 10.52 -1.96 1.15
C PHE A 238 10.95 -3.07 0.20
N VAL A 239 10.10 -3.35 -0.77
CA VAL A 239 10.42 -4.22 -1.90
C VAL A 239 10.04 -3.49 -3.18
N PHE A 240 10.99 -3.26 -4.06
CA PHE A 240 10.78 -2.52 -5.31
C PHE A 240 10.96 -3.39 -6.54
N GLY A 241 10.00 -3.30 -7.46
CA GLY A 241 10.10 -3.75 -8.85
C GLY A 241 9.73 -2.57 -9.75
N GLN A 242 10.73 -1.81 -10.17
CA GLN A 242 10.56 -0.52 -10.81
C GLN A 242 10.06 -0.62 -12.25
N MET A 243 9.64 0.52 -12.81
CA MET A 243 9.08 0.62 -14.15
C MET A 243 10.03 0.13 -15.26
N ASN A 244 11.34 0.28 -15.07
CA ASN A 244 12.38 -0.13 -16.01
C ASN A 244 12.74 -1.62 -15.93
N GLU A 245 12.26 -2.33 -14.92
CA GLU A 245 12.50 -3.76 -14.77
C GLU A 245 11.60 -4.59 -15.70
N PRO A 246 12.03 -5.81 -16.08
CA PRO A 246 11.25 -6.67 -16.96
C PRO A 246 9.89 -7.06 -16.36
N PRO A 247 8.92 -7.48 -17.19
CA PRO A 247 7.57 -7.80 -16.72
C PRO A 247 7.54 -8.94 -15.71
N GLY A 248 8.51 -9.87 -15.73
CA GLY A 248 8.64 -10.92 -14.73
C GLY A 248 8.81 -10.36 -13.32
N ALA A 249 9.74 -9.41 -13.14
CA ALA A 249 9.98 -8.75 -11.88
C ALA A 249 8.73 -7.98 -11.39
N ARG A 250 8.15 -7.15 -12.26
CA ARG A 250 6.96 -6.35 -11.92
C ARG A 250 5.74 -7.21 -11.56
N ALA A 251 5.62 -8.41 -12.15
CA ALA A 251 4.54 -9.35 -11.85
C ALA A 251 4.74 -10.12 -10.53
N ARG A 252 5.93 -10.07 -9.93
CA ARG A 252 6.26 -10.84 -8.71
C ARG A 252 6.54 -9.99 -7.49
N VAL A 253 6.93 -8.73 -7.65
CA VAL A 253 7.35 -7.85 -6.54
C VAL A 253 6.29 -7.71 -5.45
N ALA A 254 4.99 -7.64 -5.80
CA ALA A 254 3.91 -7.62 -4.81
C ALA A 254 3.87 -8.90 -3.97
N LEU A 255 4.12 -10.07 -4.59
CA LEU A 255 4.22 -11.35 -3.89
C LEU A 255 5.45 -11.40 -2.98
N SER A 256 6.56 -10.82 -3.41
CA SER A 256 7.79 -10.71 -2.62
C SER A 256 7.55 -9.90 -1.35
N GLY A 257 6.93 -8.72 -1.47
CA GLY A 257 6.57 -7.90 -0.32
C GLY A 257 5.57 -8.59 0.61
N LEU A 258 4.54 -9.21 0.04
CA LEU A 258 3.54 -9.94 0.81
C LEU A 258 4.14 -11.10 1.62
N THR A 259 5.14 -11.77 1.09
CA THR A 259 5.84 -12.87 1.79
C THR A 259 6.54 -12.38 3.07
N ILE A 260 7.16 -11.21 3.03
CA ILE A 260 7.75 -10.59 4.24
C ILE A 260 6.63 -10.25 5.24
N ALA A 261 5.53 -9.68 4.78
CA ALA A 261 4.39 -9.36 5.63
C ALA A 261 3.78 -10.60 6.31
N GLU A 262 3.67 -11.71 5.58
CA GLU A 262 3.16 -12.98 6.11
C GLU A 262 4.04 -13.56 7.22
N TYR A 263 5.35 -13.43 7.12
CA TYR A 263 6.26 -13.85 8.18
C TYR A 263 5.92 -13.19 9.52
N PHE A 264 5.67 -11.89 9.51
CA PHE A 264 5.33 -11.14 10.72
C PHE A 264 3.91 -11.40 11.19
N ARG A 265 2.95 -11.59 10.28
CA ARG A 265 1.58 -11.98 10.63
C ARG A 265 1.55 -13.33 11.34
N ASP A 266 2.26 -14.31 10.79
CA ASP A 266 2.20 -15.68 11.26
C ASP A 266 3.10 -15.93 12.49
N GLY A 267 4.06 -15.04 12.75
CA GLY A 267 5.04 -15.14 13.82
C GLY A 267 6.13 -16.18 13.54
N ALA A 268 7.27 -16.05 14.24
CA ALA A 268 8.36 -17.01 14.15
C ALA A 268 8.06 -18.25 15.03
N GLY A 269 8.01 -19.41 14.43
CA GLY A 269 7.73 -20.68 15.15
C GLY A 269 6.33 -20.67 15.80
N ASP A 270 6.28 -20.93 17.11
CA ASP A 270 5.03 -20.90 17.90
C ASP A 270 4.71 -19.50 18.48
N GLY A 271 5.43 -18.47 18.04
CA GLY A 271 5.28 -17.10 18.51
C GLY A 271 3.93 -16.47 18.11
N GLN A 272 3.56 -15.42 18.85
CA GLN A 272 2.42 -14.59 18.48
C GLN A 272 2.79 -13.75 17.26
N GLY A 273 1.91 -13.67 16.27
CA GLY A 273 2.07 -12.82 15.10
C GLY A 273 1.81 -11.34 15.43
N LYS A 274 2.11 -10.49 14.46
CA LYS A 274 1.92 -9.04 14.53
C LYS A 274 0.81 -8.60 13.57
N ASP A 275 0.28 -7.42 13.83
CA ASP A 275 -0.56 -6.72 12.87
C ASP A 275 0.36 -5.97 11.91
N VAL A 276 0.20 -6.25 10.62
CA VAL A 276 1.05 -5.73 9.55
C VAL A 276 0.21 -4.89 8.60
N LEU A 277 0.70 -3.72 8.24
CA LEU A 277 0.21 -2.98 7.08
C LEU A 277 1.00 -3.37 5.84
N PHE A 278 0.28 -3.68 4.77
CA PHE A 278 0.87 -4.01 3.49
C PHE A 278 0.44 -3.00 2.43
N PHE A 279 1.37 -2.20 1.95
CA PHE A 279 1.14 -1.21 0.90
C PHE A 279 1.55 -1.76 -0.45
N VAL A 280 0.70 -1.56 -1.46
CA VAL A 280 0.98 -1.89 -2.85
C VAL A 280 0.77 -0.65 -3.69
N ASP A 281 1.83 -0.13 -4.26
CA ASP A 281 1.76 0.98 -5.20
C ASP A 281 2.50 0.61 -6.50
N ASN A 282 1.81 0.25 -7.54
CA ASN A 282 0.38 0.33 -7.84
C ASN A 282 -0.14 -1.06 -8.21
N ILE A 283 -1.29 -1.48 -7.67
CA ILE A 283 -1.84 -2.82 -7.94
C ILE A 283 -2.20 -3.02 -9.43
N PHE A 284 -2.57 -1.96 -10.15
CA PHE A 284 -2.81 -2.04 -11.59
C PHE A 284 -1.56 -2.51 -12.35
N ARG A 285 -0.36 -2.10 -11.93
CA ARG A 285 0.90 -2.50 -12.56
C ARG A 285 1.18 -3.99 -12.40
N PHE A 286 0.74 -4.58 -11.29
CA PHE A 286 0.77 -6.03 -11.10
C PHE A 286 -0.04 -6.76 -12.19
N THR A 287 -1.28 -6.33 -12.45
CA THR A 287 -2.10 -6.92 -13.51
C THR A 287 -1.57 -6.65 -14.91
N GLN A 288 -1.07 -5.46 -15.16
CA GLN A 288 -0.44 -5.09 -16.43
C GLN A 288 0.80 -5.97 -16.73
N ALA A 289 1.69 -6.13 -15.77
CA ALA A 289 2.85 -6.99 -15.91
C ALA A 289 2.45 -8.45 -16.17
N GLY A 290 1.40 -8.94 -15.49
CA GLY A 290 0.82 -10.25 -15.74
C GLY A 290 0.30 -10.42 -17.18
N SER A 291 -0.30 -9.38 -17.77
CA SER A 291 -0.75 -9.41 -19.17
C SER A 291 0.44 -9.44 -20.15
N GLU A 292 1.50 -8.68 -19.87
CA GLU A 292 2.74 -8.70 -20.66
C GLU A 292 3.39 -10.11 -20.61
N VAL A 293 3.51 -10.71 -19.44
CA VAL A 293 4.02 -12.08 -19.26
C VAL A 293 3.18 -13.08 -20.04
N SER A 294 1.86 -13.01 -19.92
CA SER A 294 0.92 -13.90 -20.63
C SER A 294 1.07 -13.80 -22.15
N ALA A 295 1.19 -12.58 -22.68
CA ALA A 295 1.42 -12.35 -24.11
C ALA A 295 2.76 -12.92 -24.58
N LEU A 296 3.84 -12.71 -23.82
CA LEU A 296 5.17 -13.23 -24.11
C LEU A 296 5.22 -14.76 -24.07
N LEU A 297 4.42 -15.38 -23.21
CA LEU A 297 4.27 -16.85 -23.15
C LEU A 297 3.38 -17.42 -24.29
N GLY A 298 2.83 -16.56 -25.15
CA GLY A 298 1.99 -16.96 -26.27
C GLY A 298 0.59 -17.44 -25.88
N ARG A 299 0.09 -17.03 -24.71
CA ARG A 299 -1.28 -17.33 -24.26
C ARG A 299 -2.28 -16.46 -25.02
N MET A 300 -3.43 -17.03 -25.35
CA MET A 300 -4.50 -16.29 -26.01
C MET A 300 -5.05 -15.21 -25.07
N PRO A 301 -5.09 -13.94 -25.46
CA PRO A 301 -5.60 -12.88 -24.60
C PRO A 301 -7.13 -12.98 -24.38
N SER A 302 -7.59 -12.52 -23.24
CA SER A 302 -8.99 -12.33 -22.92
C SER A 302 -9.46 -10.92 -23.33
N ALA A 303 -10.59 -10.46 -22.76
CA ALA A 303 -11.14 -9.13 -23.04
C ALA A 303 -10.09 -8.03 -22.81
N VAL A 304 -10.07 -7.04 -23.71
CA VAL A 304 -9.19 -5.84 -23.67
C VAL A 304 -7.68 -6.19 -23.66
N GLY A 305 -7.30 -7.42 -24.03
CA GLY A 305 -5.90 -7.86 -24.11
C GLY A 305 -5.31 -8.37 -22.80
N TYR A 306 -6.10 -8.49 -21.73
CA TYR A 306 -5.63 -9.04 -20.46
C TYR A 306 -5.43 -10.57 -20.53
N GLN A 307 -4.66 -11.09 -19.57
CA GLN A 307 -4.46 -12.51 -19.40
C GLN A 307 -5.77 -13.24 -19.05
N PRO A 308 -5.98 -14.48 -19.53
CA PRO A 308 -7.16 -15.27 -19.18
C PRO A 308 -7.19 -15.65 -17.68
N THR A 309 -6.03 -15.60 -17.02
CA THR A 309 -5.82 -15.94 -15.60
C THR A 309 -5.91 -14.73 -14.68
N LEU A 310 -6.34 -13.56 -15.16
CA LEU A 310 -6.38 -12.29 -14.40
C LEU A 310 -7.07 -12.46 -13.03
N ALA A 311 -8.28 -12.98 -13.02
CA ALA A 311 -9.05 -13.16 -11.77
C ALA A 311 -8.39 -14.16 -10.83
N THR A 312 -7.80 -15.23 -11.36
CA THR A 312 -7.12 -16.27 -10.56
C THR A 312 -5.83 -15.73 -9.94
N GLU A 313 -5.03 -15.00 -10.70
CA GLU A 313 -3.77 -14.41 -10.22
C GLU A 313 -4.04 -13.34 -9.16
N MET A 314 -5.02 -12.46 -9.40
CA MET A 314 -5.44 -11.46 -8.43
C MET A 314 -6.01 -12.12 -7.16
N GLY A 315 -6.89 -13.10 -7.31
CA GLY A 315 -7.48 -13.83 -6.19
C GLY A 315 -6.41 -14.55 -5.36
N ALA A 316 -5.46 -15.23 -5.99
CA ALA A 316 -4.39 -15.93 -5.29
C ALA A 316 -3.55 -15.00 -4.40
N MET A 317 -3.30 -13.76 -4.85
CA MET A 317 -2.59 -12.76 -4.05
C MET A 317 -3.51 -12.19 -2.95
N GLN A 318 -4.73 -11.79 -3.30
CA GLN A 318 -5.65 -11.11 -2.39
C GLN A 318 -6.11 -12.00 -1.22
N GLU A 319 -6.30 -13.30 -1.45
CA GLU A 319 -6.70 -14.23 -0.39
C GLU A 319 -5.61 -14.51 0.65
N ARG A 320 -4.35 -14.21 0.36
CA ARG A 320 -3.25 -14.23 1.33
C ARG A 320 -3.31 -13.07 2.32
N ILE A 321 -3.98 -11.97 1.93
CA ILE A 321 -4.14 -10.75 2.72
C ILE A 321 -5.38 -10.92 3.60
N THR A 322 -5.17 -11.28 4.86
CA THR A 322 -6.27 -11.59 5.79
C THR A 322 -5.81 -11.57 7.25
N SER A 323 -6.78 -11.59 8.15
CA SER A 323 -6.55 -11.82 9.57
C SER A 323 -6.54 -13.31 9.89
N THR A 324 -5.53 -13.74 10.63
CA THR A 324 -5.43 -15.06 11.22
C THR A 324 -5.61 -15.01 12.73
N LYS A 325 -5.68 -16.16 13.37
CA LYS A 325 -5.71 -16.25 14.84
C LYS A 325 -4.42 -15.76 15.50
N ARG A 326 -3.33 -15.58 14.73
CA ARG A 326 -2.02 -15.16 15.22
C ARG A 326 -1.77 -13.66 15.02
N GLY A 327 -2.18 -13.12 13.89
CA GLY A 327 -1.98 -11.72 13.52
C GLY A 327 -2.76 -11.36 12.26
N SER A 328 -2.56 -10.15 11.76
CA SER A 328 -3.30 -9.67 10.59
C SER A 328 -2.40 -9.00 9.56
N ILE A 329 -2.83 -9.06 8.29
CA ILE A 329 -2.31 -8.20 7.23
C ILE A 329 -3.48 -7.36 6.74
N THR A 330 -3.39 -6.06 6.92
CA THR A 330 -4.31 -5.08 6.32
C THR A 330 -3.61 -4.42 5.16
N SER A 331 -4.19 -4.44 3.97
CA SER A 331 -3.56 -3.85 2.79
C SER A 331 -4.18 -2.52 2.39
N VAL A 332 -3.31 -1.59 1.99
CA VAL A 332 -3.67 -0.36 1.30
C VAL A 332 -3.07 -0.42 -0.10
N GLN A 333 -3.92 -0.49 -1.10
CA GLN A 333 -3.53 -0.72 -2.48
C GLN A 333 -3.86 0.51 -3.31
N ALA A 334 -2.84 1.19 -3.83
CA ALA A 334 -3.06 2.26 -4.78
C ALA A 334 -3.61 1.66 -6.08
N VAL A 335 -4.75 2.17 -6.53
CA VAL A 335 -5.43 1.71 -7.74
C VAL A 335 -5.39 2.80 -8.79
N TYR A 336 -4.83 2.49 -9.93
CA TYR A 336 -4.94 3.32 -11.14
C TYR A 336 -6.08 2.79 -12.00
N VAL A 337 -6.94 3.70 -12.45
CA VAL A 337 -8.05 3.37 -13.34
C VAL A 337 -7.73 3.92 -14.73
N PRO A 338 -7.44 3.06 -15.73
CA PRO A 338 -7.14 3.50 -17.07
C PRO A 338 -8.30 4.30 -17.68
N ALA A 339 -8.01 5.51 -18.18
CA ALA A 339 -9.00 6.39 -18.79
C ALA A 339 -10.24 6.69 -17.92
N ASP A 340 -10.12 6.57 -16.61
CA ASP A 340 -11.22 6.69 -15.64
C ASP A 340 -12.39 5.69 -15.89
N ASP A 341 -12.09 4.58 -16.59
CA ASP A 341 -13.07 3.54 -16.91
C ASP A 341 -13.08 2.44 -15.85
N LEU A 342 -14.04 2.52 -14.93
CA LEU A 342 -14.24 1.53 -13.87
C LEU A 342 -14.70 0.15 -14.38
N THR A 343 -15.08 0.05 -15.65
CA THR A 343 -15.50 -1.21 -16.28
C THR A 343 -14.34 -1.98 -16.89
N ASP A 344 -13.13 -1.39 -16.94
CA ASP A 344 -11.93 -2.08 -17.36
C ASP A 344 -11.70 -3.32 -16.48
N PRO A 345 -11.36 -4.50 -17.05
CA PRO A 345 -11.23 -5.76 -16.31
C PRO A 345 -10.28 -5.73 -15.14
N ALA A 346 -9.18 -4.96 -15.19
CA ALA A 346 -8.19 -4.91 -14.12
C ALA A 346 -8.72 -4.19 -12.87
N PRO A 347 -9.19 -2.92 -12.93
CA PRO A 347 -9.83 -2.30 -11.78
C PRO A 347 -11.08 -3.04 -11.32
N ALA A 348 -11.94 -3.52 -12.24
CA ALA A 348 -13.15 -4.25 -11.88
C ALA A 348 -12.85 -5.51 -11.05
N THR A 349 -11.81 -6.28 -11.43
CA THR A 349 -11.37 -7.45 -10.66
C THR A 349 -10.80 -7.05 -9.30
N THR A 350 -10.05 -5.95 -9.23
CA THR A 350 -9.50 -5.43 -7.97
C THR A 350 -10.63 -4.99 -7.03
N PHE A 351 -11.62 -4.24 -7.52
CA PHE A 351 -12.76 -3.79 -6.72
C PHE A 351 -13.54 -4.92 -6.06
N ALA A 352 -13.65 -6.07 -6.72
CA ALA A 352 -14.35 -7.23 -6.17
C ALA A 352 -13.73 -7.72 -4.84
N HIS A 353 -12.44 -7.47 -4.61
CA HIS A 353 -11.71 -7.87 -3.40
C HIS A 353 -11.68 -6.80 -2.31
N LEU A 354 -11.99 -5.54 -2.62
CA LEU A 354 -11.85 -4.44 -1.67
C LEU A 354 -12.95 -4.44 -0.60
N ASP A 355 -12.55 -4.16 0.64
CA ASP A 355 -13.44 -3.98 1.79
C ASP A 355 -13.76 -2.50 2.05
N ALA A 356 -12.85 -1.62 1.69
CA ALA A 356 -13.03 -0.17 1.77
C ALA A 356 -12.36 0.53 0.59
N THR A 357 -12.84 1.71 0.29
CA THR A 357 -12.36 2.54 -0.82
C THR A 357 -12.15 3.96 -0.32
N THR A 358 -10.91 4.41 -0.32
CA THR A 358 -10.49 5.79 0.01
C THR A 358 -10.31 6.56 -1.29
N VAL A 359 -11.10 7.57 -1.52
CA VAL A 359 -11.02 8.43 -2.70
C VAL A 359 -10.43 9.79 -2.34
N LEU A 360 -9.26 10.10 -2.88
CA LEU A 360 -8.64 11.42 -2.74
C LEU A 360 -9.07 12.33 -3.88
N SER A 361 -9.64 13.47 -3.55
CA SER A 361 -10.24 14.42 -4.47
C SER A 361 -9.38 15.66 -4.67
N ARG A 362 -9.08 15.98 -5.94
CA ARG A 362 -8.38 17.23 -6.27
C ARG A 362 -9.20 18.46 -5.87
N LYS A 363 -10.52 18.42 -6.01
CA LYS A 363 -11.41 19.52 -5.62
C LYS A 363 -11.31 19.83 -4.12
N ILE A 364 -11.17 18.81 -3.29
CA ILE A 364 -11.00 18.97 -1.83
C ILE A 364 -9.59 19.49 -1.52
N ALA A 365 -8.57 19.00 -2.22
CA ALA A 365 -7.20 19.52 -2.07
C ALA A 365 -7.09 21.00 -2.46
N GLU A 366 -7.78 21.45 -3.50
CA GLU A 366 -7.84 22.85 -3.93
C GLU A 366 -8.49 23.78 -2.89
N LEU A 367 -9.34 23.23 -2.01
CA LEU A 367 -9.90 23.97 -0.86
C LEU A 367 -8.95 24.04 0.34
N GLY A 368 -7.74 23.46 0.24
CA GLY A 368 -6.78 23.38 1.35
C GLY A 368 -7.19 22.43 2.47
N ILE A 369 -8.03 21.46 2.17
CA ILE A 369 -8.50 20.43 3.12
C ILE A 369 -7.64 19.19 2.95
N TYR A 370 -6.87 18.84 3.97
CA TYR A 370 -5.99 17.67 4.01
C TYR A 370 -6.21 16.84 5.29
N PRO A 371 -6.26 15.48 5.19
CA PRO A 371 -6.18 14.71 3.94
C PRO A 371 -7.36 15.01 2.99
N ALA A 372 -7.08 15.01 1.70
CA ALA A 372 -8.07 15.37 0.68
C ALA A 372 -9.04 14.20 0.35
N VAL A 373 -9.46 13.49 1.36
CA VAL A 373 -10.41 12.36 1.25
C VAL A 373 -11.80 12.89 0.94
N ASP A 374 -12.42 12.34 -0.09
CA ASP A 374 -13.82 12.63 -0.42
C ASP A 374 -14.75 11.77 0.46
N PRO A 375 -15.49 12.36 1.41
CA PRO A 375 -16.32 11.60 2.33
C PRO A 375 -17.58 11.01 1.70
N LEU A 376 -17.98 11.51 0.52
CA LEU A 376 -19.17 11.02 -0.20
C LEU A 376 -18.83 9.88 -1.16
N ASP A 377 -17.65 9.95 -1.79
CA ASP A 377 -17.22 8.95 -2.76
C ASP A 377 -16.44 7.79 -2.07
N SER A 378 -15.98 7.98 -0.84
CA SER A 378 -15.30 6.94 -0.04
C SER A 378 -16.31 6.05 0.67
N THR A 379 -16.00 4.74 0.73
CA THR A 379 -16.92 3.73 1.26
C THR A 379 -16.20 2.68 2.09
N SER A 380 -16.94 2.05 3.03
CA SER A 380 -16.46 0.90 3.79
C SER A 380 -17.58 -0.09 4.03
N ARG A 381 -17.28 -1.39 3.88
CA ARG A 381 -18.23 -2.47 4.15
C ARG A 381 -18.57 -2.61 5.63
N ILE A 382 -17.66 -2.21 6.51
CA ILE A 382 -17.88 -2.30 7.96
C ILE A 382 -18.59 -1.08 8.56
N LEU A 383 -18.97 -0.08 7.75
CA LEU A 383 -19.76 1.06 8.19
C LEU A 383 -21.22 0.64 8.44
N THR A 384 -21.42 -0.09 9.50
CA THR A 384 -22.73 -0.60 9.96
C THR A 384 -22.86 -0.45 11.46
N ALA A 385 -24.08 -0.28 11.95
CA ALA A 385 -24.36 -0.15 13.39
C ALA A 385 -23.96 -1.42 14.17
N GLU A 386 -24.05 -2.59 13.55
CA GLU A 386 -23.70 -3.87 14.18
C GLU A 386 -22.21 -3.97 14.52
N ILE A 387 -21.34 -3.39 13.69
CA ILE A 387 -19.87 -3.47 13.88
C ILE A 387 -19.36 -2.27 14.69
N LEU A 388 -19.81 -1.06 14.35
CA LEU A 388 -19.28 0.19 14.89
C LEU A 388 -20.05 0.69 16.12
N GLY A 389 -21.26 0.21 16.34
CA GLY A 389 -22.21 0.75 17.30
C GLY A 389 -23.07 1.90 16.74
N ASP A 390 -24.22 2.11 17.41
CA ASP A 390 -25.25 3.06 16.93
C ASP A 390 -24.74 4.51 16.88
N GLU A 391 -23.95 4.93 17.85
CA GLU A 391 -23.46 6.30 17.98
C GLU A 391 -22.51 6.67 16.81
N HIS A 392 -21.53 5.82 16.52
CA HIS A 392 -20.59 6.02 15.43
C HIS A 392 -21.32 6.02 14.09
N TYR A 393 -22.15 4.99 13.85
CA TYR A 393 -22.90 4.87 12.61
C TYR A 393 -23.83 6.06 12.37
N ALA A 394 -24.59 6.48 13.38
CA ALA A 394 -25.49 7.63 13.29
C ALA A 394 -24.73 8.93 12.99
N CYS A 395 -23.58 9.16 13.65
CA CYS A 395 -22.74 10.32 13.39
C CYS A 395 -22.24 10.34 11.94
N ALA A 396 -21.72 9.22 11.43
CA ALA A 396 -21.25 9.09 10.07
C ALA A 396 -22.35 9.36 9.04
N GLN A 397 -23.56 8.84 9.26
CA GLN A 397 -24.70 9.06 8.37
C GLN A 397 -25.12 10.54 8.37
N ARG A 398 -25.22 11.17 9.52
CA ARG A 398 -25.54 12.60 9.63
C ARG A 398 -24.52 13.48 8.89
N VAL A 399 -23.23 13.17 9.01
CA VAL A 399 -22.17 13.89 8.29
C VAL A 399 -22.36 13.73 6.78
N LYS A 400 -22.58 12.51 6.29
CA LYS A 400 -22.80 12.24 4.88
C LYS A 400 -24.06 12.95 4.34
N GLU A 401 -25.16 12.90 5.05
CA GLU A 401 -26.40 13.56 4.67
C GLU A 401 -26.24 15.09 4.58
N LEU A 402 -25.56 15.69 5.56
CA LEU A 402 -25.29 17.11 5.57
C LEU A 402 -24.39 17.54 4.41
N LEU A 403 -23.33 16.80 4.14
CA LEU A 403 -22.42 17.07 3.02
C LEU A 403 -23.09 16.83 1.66
N GLN A 404 -23.96 15.82 1.56
CA GLN A 404 -24.74 15.58 0.34
C GLN A 404 -25.69 16.73 0.06
N ARG A 405 -26.44 17.20 1.08
CA ARG A 405 -27.32 18.37 0.97
C ARG A 405 -26.51 19.62 0.55
N TYR A 406 -25.34 19.82 1.13
CA TYR A 406 -24.48 20.92 0.74
C TYR A 406 -24.03 20.83 -0.73
N LYS A 407 -23.64 19.64 -1.20
CA LYS A 407 -23.30 19.41 -2.60
C LYS A 407 -24.44 19.77 -3.55
N GLU A 408 -25.67 19.41 -3.23
CA GLU A 408 -26.86 19.76 -4.01
C GLU A 408 -27.14 21.28 -4.00
N LEU A 409 -26.90 21.96 -2.87
CA LEU A 409 -27.08 23.39 -2.76
C LEU A 409 -25.98 24.21 -3.46
N GLN A 410 -24.79 23.64 -3.70
CA GLN A 410 -23.67 24.34 -4.34
C GLN A 410 -24.05 24.87 -5.75
N ASP A 411 -24.78 24.12 -6.54
CA ASP A 411 -25.22 24.55 -7.87
C ASP A 411 -26.19 25.73 -7.77
N ILE A 412 -27.08 25.72 -6.79
CA ILE A 412 -28.03 26.80 -6.52
C ILE A 412 -27.25 28.05 -6.05
N ILE A 413 -26.31 27.88 -5.14
CA ILE A 413 -25.47 28.99 -4.64
C ILE A 413 -24.67 29.64 -5.76
N ALA A 414 -24.12 28.82 -6.68
CA ALA A 414 -23.32 29.31 -7.80
C ALA A 414 -24.15 30.16 -8.80
N ILE A 415 -25.43 29.86 -8.97
CA ILE A 415 -26.30 30.51 -9.93
C ILE A 415 -27.04 31.71 -9.29
N LEU A 416 -27.61 31.51 -8.11
CA LEU A 416 -28.54 32.47 -7.50
C LEU A 416 -27.90 33.22 -6.29
N GLY A 417 -26.83 32.73 -5.74
CA GLY A 417 -26.19 33.28 -4.54
C GLY A 417 -26.77 32.72 -3.23
N MET A 418 -26.07 32.97 -2.13
CA MET A 418 -26.45 32.50 -0.77
C MET A 418 -27.75 33.14 -0.25
N GLU A 419 -28.05 34.35 -0.72
CA GLU A 419 -29.21 35.12 -0.20
C GLU A 419 -30.55 34.48 -0.59
N GLU A 420 -30.60 33.76 -1.70
CA GLU A 420 -31.81 33.09 -2.17
C GLU A 420 -32.13 31.76 -1.47
N LEU A 421 -31.24 31.31 -0.60
CA LEU A 421 -31.46 30.10 0.20
C LEU A 421 -32.44 30.37 1.35
N SER A 422 -33.20 29.34 1.73
CA SER A 422 -33.99 29.36 2.97
C SER A 422 -33.06 29.48 4.19
N GLU A 423 -33.58 29.98 5.30
CA GLU A 423 -32.77 30.07 6.54
C GLU A 423 -32.29 28.71 7.02
N GLU A 424 -33.07 27.66 6.80
CA GLU A 424 -32.69 26.28 7.09
C GLU A 424 -31.51 25.84 6.21
N ASP A 425 -31.53 26.16 4.91
CA ASP A 425 -30.43 25.83 3.99
C ASP A 425 -29.17 26.64 4.28
N LYS A 426 -29.30 27.91 4.67
CA LYS A 426 -28.16 28.73 5.10
C LYS A 426 -27.47 28.12 6.32
N LEU A 427 -28.24 27.65 7.31
CA LEU A 427 -27.70 26.95 8.47
C LEU A 427 -27.02 25.63 8.06
N ALA A 428 -27.66 24.85 7.21
CA ALA A 428 -27.11 23.60 6.69
C ALA A 428 -25.76 23.83 5.97
N VAL A 429 -25.68 24.85 5.11
CA VAL A 429 -24.44 25.24 4.42
C VAL A 429 -23.34 25.66 5.39
N GLY A 430 -23.68 26.49 6.38
CA GLY A 430 -22.72 26.94 7.39
C GLY A 430 -22.15 25.78 8.21
N ARG A 431 -22.99 24.86 8.64
CA ARG A 431 -22.57 23.65 9.38
C ARG A 431 -21.78 22.70 8.47
N ALA A 432 -22.22 22.49 7.24
CA ALA A 432 -21.52 21.64 6.26
C ALA A 432 -20.09 22.13 5.98
N ARG A 433 -19.90 23.43 5.84
CA ARG A 433 -18.57 24.02 5.68
C ARG A 433 -17.66 23.84 6.88
N ARG A 434 -18.21 23.94 8.11
CA ARG A 434 -17.46 23.63 9.33
C ARG A 434 -17.10 22.14 9.40
N VAL A 435 -18.04 21.26 9.11
CA VAL A 435 -17.82 19.81 9.02
C VAL A 435 -16.72 19.50 8.01
N GLN A 436 -16.80 20.06 6.82
CA GLN A 436 -15.80 19.83 5.76
C GLN A 436 -14.40 20.27 6.19
N ARG A 437 -14.27 21.42 6.84
CA ARG A 437 -12.99 21.91 7.38
C ARG A 437 -12.51 21.06 8.56
N PHE A 438 -13.40 20.61 9.43
CA PHE A 438 -13.06 19.78 10.57
C PHE A 438 -12.68 18.34 10.18
N LEU A 439 -13.02 17.88 8.98
CA LEU A 439 -12.48 16.64 8.40
C LEU A 439 -10.97 16.73 8.13
N SER A 440 -10.42 17.93 7.98
CA SER A 440 -8.98 18.15 7.88
C SER A 440 -8.26 17.89 9.20
N GLN A 441 -7.02 17.49 9.12
CA GLN A 441 -6.21 17.12 10.29
C GLN A 441 -4.73 17.35 10.00
N PRO A 442 -3.94 17.92 10.94
CA PRO A 442 -2.50 18.00 10.76
C PRO A 442 -1.86 16.62 10.94
N PHE A 443 -0.93 16.29 10.05
CA PHE A 443 -0.21 15.02 10.05
C PHE A 443 1.18 15.16 10.66
N HIS A 444 1.63 14.15 11.40
CA HIS A 444 2.98 14.11 11.98
C HIS A 444 4.07 14.17 10.89
N VAL A 445 3.86 13.42 9.80
CA VAL A 445 4.82 13.38 8.70
C VAL A 445 4.89 14.70 7.90
N ALA A 446 3.93 15.59 8.09
CA ALA A 446 3.88 16.90 7.43
C ALA A 446 4.33 18.05 8.33
N GLU A 447 4.69 17.83 9.60
CA GLU A 447 5.09 18.87 10.55
C GLU A 447 6.22 19.74 10.03
N GLN A 448 7.23 19.15 9.42
CA GLN A 448 8.38 19.86 8.87
C GLN A 448 8.02 20.82 7.72
N PHE A 449 6.92 20.56 7.00
CA PHE A 449 6.47 21.40 5.88
C PHE A 449 5.44 22.44 6.31
N THR A 450 4.57 22.08 7.26
CA THR A 450 3.45 22.92 7.68
C THR A 450 3.75 23.77 8.91
N GLY A 451 4.72 23.35 9.72
CA GLY A 451 5.01 23.95 11.04
C GLY A 451 3.91 23.68 12.08
N ILE A 452 2.94 22.81 11.76
CA ILE A 452 1.83 22.47 12.66
C ILE A 452 2.08 21.07 13.22
N PRO A 453 2.11 20.89 14.56
CA PRO A 453 2.25 19.56 15.16
C PRO A 453 1.14 18.60 14.72
N GLY A 454 1.50 17.39 14.33
CA GLY A 454 0.55 16.35 13.96
C GLY A 454 -0.23 15.85 15.16
N VAL A 455 -1.45 15.42 14.93
CA VAL A 455 -2.35 14.93 15.98
C VAL A 455 -2.99 13.61 15.55
N LEU A 456 -2.90 12.61 16.44
CA LEU A 456 -3.65 11.37 16.33
C LEU A 456 -4.96 11.55 17.14
N VAL A 457 -6.10 11.35 16.52
CA VAL A 457 -7.41 11.63 17.13
C VAL A 457 -8.15 10.34 17.43
N ASP A 458 -8.60 10.17 18.67
CA ASP A 458 -9.45 9.05 19.06
C ASP A 458 -10.84 9.17 18.43
N ILE A 459 -11.46 8.05 18.09
CA ILE A 459 -12.78 8.01 17.46
C ILE A 459 -13.86 8.67 18.31
N LYS A 460 -13.78 8.58 19.63
CA LYS A 460 -14.77 9.20 20.53
C LYS A 460 -14.71 10.72 20.47
N GLU A 461 -13.48 11.28 20.41
CA GLU A 461 -13.29 12.72 20.24
C GLU A 461 -13.74 13.18 18.85
N THR A 462 -13.54 12.36 17.83
CA THR A 462 -14.05 12.61 16.48
C THR A 462 -15.58 12.67 16.47
N ILE A 463 -16.27 11.66 17.00
CA ILE A 463 -17.73 11.61 17.05
C ILE A 463 -18.30 12.79 17.85
N LYS A 464 -17.73 13.09 19.02
CA LYS A 464 -18.09 14.24 19.85
C LYS A 464 -18.02 15.53 19.06
N GLY A 465 -16.90 15.78 18.41
CA GLY A 465 -16.66 17.02 17.66
C GLY A 465 -17.64 17.22 16.51
N PHE A 466 -17.88 16.19 15.70
CA PHE A 466 -18.85 16.30 14.60
C PHE A 466 -20.28 16.46 15.09
N ASN A 467 -20.68 15.78 16.17
CA ASN A 467 -22.02 15.96 16.75
C ASN A 467 -22.23 17.39 17.24
N MET A 468 -21.27 17.99 17.96
CA MET A 468 -21.37 19.39 18.43
C MET A 468 -21.54 20.38 17.27
N ILE A 469 -20.83 20.16 16.15
CA ILE A 469 -20.98 21.01 14.94
C ILE A 469 -22.38 20.85 14.35
N MET A 470 -22.84 19.61 14.18
CA MET A 470 -24.15 19.34 13.55
C MET A 470 -25.35 19.74 14.43
N ASP A 471 -25.18 19.68 15.75
CA ASP A 471 -26.23 20.13 16.71
C ASP A 471 -26.32 21.66 16.82
N GLY A 472 -25.35 22.38 16.23
CA GLY A 472 -25.37 23.83 16.14
C GLY A 472 -24.78 24.56 17.34
N GLU A 473 -24.16 23.84 18.27
CA GLU A 473 -23.51 24.44 19.45
C GLU A 473 -22.40 25.43 19.07
N LEU A 474 -21.80 25.24 17.88
CA LEU A 474 -20.63 25.96 17.39
C LEU A 474 -20.95 26.89 16.21
N ASP A 475 -22.22 27.17 15.93
CA ASP A 475 -22.65 28.01 14.80
C ASP A 475 -22.11 29.45 14.89
N HIS A 476 -21.76 29.93 16.08
CA HIS A 476 -21.21 31.25 16.34
C HIS A 476 -19.73 31.39 16.00
N LEU A 477 -18.98 30.27 15.86
CA LEU A 477 -17.56 30.28 15.55
C LEU A 477 -17.29 30.44 14.05
N PRO A 478 -16.22 31.13 13.65
CA PRO A 478 -15.84 31.26 12.22
C PRO A 478 -15.44 29.90 11.63
N GLU A 479 -15.78 29.66 10.36
CA GLU A 479 -15.49 28.41 9.65
C GLU A 479 -13.99 28.07 9.63
N SER A 480 -13.12 29.10 9.52
CA SER A 480 -11.67 28.92 9.47
C SER A 480 -11.08 28.33 10.75
N ALA A 481 -11.76 28.44 11.88
CA ALA A 481 -11.33 27.89 13.16
C ALA A 481 -11.26 26.36 13.16
N PHE A 482 -12.01 25.71 12.28
CA PHE A 482 -12.10 24.24 12.20
C PHE A 482 -11.06 23.62 11.29
N ASN A 483 -10.28 24.42 10.53
CA ASN A 483 -9.32 23.89 9.58
C ASN A 483 -8.05 23.41 10.26
N LEU A 484 -7.57 22.21 9.86
CA LEU A 484 -6.35 21.56 10.38
C LEU A 484 -6.33 21.51 11.92
N LYS A 485 -7.42 21.03 12.50
CA LYS A 485 -7.54 20.79 13.94
C LYS A 485 -7.65 19.30 14.24
N GLY A 486 -7.11 18.88 15.37
CA GLY A 486 -7.26 17.51 15.87
C GLY A 486 -8.61 17.34 16.55
N THR A 487 -8.73 17.87 17.77
CA THR A 487 -9.97 17.77 18.56
C THR A 487 -10.86 18.99 18.39
N ILE A 488 -12.10 18.88 18.86
CA ILE A 488 -13.05 20.00 18.78
C ILE A 488 -12.67 21.14 19.72
N GLU A 489 -12.02 20.83 20.84
CA GLU A 489 -11.53 21.81 21.79
C GLU A 489 -10.51 22.78 21.16
N GLU A 490 -9.61 22.25 20.31
CA GLU A 490 -8.66 23.06 19.56
C GLU A 490 -9.37 24.03 18.59
N ALA A 491 -10.48 23.57 17.99
CA ALA A 491 -11.26 24.43 17.09
C ALA A 491 -12.02 25.51 17.89
N ILE A 492 -12.56 25.18 19.04
CA ILE A 492 -13.25 26.13 19.93
C ILE A 492 -12.26 27.22 20.39
N GLU A 493 -11.10 26.82 20.92
CA GLU A 493 -10.07 27.76 21.37
C GLU A 493 -9.62 28.71 20.25
N ALA A 494 -9.37 28.14 19.05
CA ALA A 494 -9.01 28.95 17.90
C ALA A 494 -10.12 29.92 17.48
N GLY A 495 -11.37 29.47 17.50
CA GLY A 495 -12.54 30.29 17.17
C GLY A 495 -12.78 31.44 18.15
N GLU A 496 -12.70 31.15 19.44
CA GLU A 496 -12.81 32.19 20.49
C GLU A 496 -11.70 33.23 20.39
N LYS A 497 -10.46 32.80 20.12
CA LYS A 497 -9.35 33.71 19.89
C LYS A 497 -9.58 34.61 18.67
N MET A 498 -10.04 34.05 17.54
CA MET A 498 -10.36 34.83 16.35
C MET A 498 -11.47 35.87 16.61
N LEU A 499 -12.49 35.50 17.40
CA LEU A 499 -13.56 36.43 17.79
C LEU A 499 -13.10 37.53 18.75
N ALA A 500 -12.11 37.24 19.59
CA ALA A 500 -11.54 38.23 20.51
C ALA A 500 -10.59 39.25 19.82
N GLU A 501 -10.02 38.83 18.67
CA GLU A 501 -9.11 39.67 17.88
C GLU A 501 -9.83 40.50 16.78
N ALA A 502 -11.10 40.15 16.49
CA ALA A 502 -11.96 40.84 15.49
C ALA A 502 -12.75 41.99 16.10
#